data_f6eb2fe295b227ed60bd187cc5eb58c9
#
_entry.id   f6eb2fe295b227ed60bd187cc5eb58c9
#
_cell.length_a   1.000
_cell.length_b   1.000
_cell.length_c   1.000
_cell.angle_alpha   90.00
_cell.angle_beta   90.00
_cell.angle_gamma   90.00
#
_symmetry.space_group_name_H-M   'P 1'
#
loop_
_entity.id
_entity.type
_entity.pdbx_description
1 polymer ?
#
loop_
_entity_poly.entity_id
_entity_poly.type
_entity_poly.pdbx_seq_one_letter_code
_entity_poly.pdbx_strand_id
1 'polypeptide(L)'
;MNFYQLIKQQYDYNSKGTFCNCNKCPCKVLRNTVFDSNSERRGCRAEMVYLADKYNIRNNTHSCKDCMVISLKIAKKIIGINRI
;
A
#
# COMPACT_ATOMS: atom_id res chain seq x y z
N MET A 1 -1.27 3.74 -17.37
CA MET A 1 -0.55 3.22 -16.18
C MET A 1 -1.53 2.41 -15.35
N ASN A 2 -1.18 1.16 -15.03
CA ASN A 2 -2.08 0.38 -14.19
C ASN A 2 -1.85 0.68 -12.70
N PHE A 3 -2.70 0.10 -11.86
CA PHE A 3 -2.67 0.37 -10.44
C PHE A 3 -1.30 -0.01 -9.81
N TYR A 4 -0.76 -1.17 -10.20
CA TYR A 4 0.53 -1.60 -9.67
C TYR A 4 1.65 -0.62 -10.07
N GLN A 5 1.63 -0.16 -11.31
CA GLN A 5 2.65 0.79 -11.78
C GLN A 5 2.59 2.10 -11.01
N LEU A 6 1.40 2.57 -10.68
CA LEU A 6 1.24 3.77 -9.87
C LEU A 6 1.83 3.57 -8.47
N ILE A 7 1.51 2.45 -7.84
CA ILE A 7 2.04 2.12 -6.51
C ILE A 7 3.57 2.00 -6.57
N LYS A 8 4.09 1.33 -7.60
CA LYS A 8 5.54 1.16 -7.78
C LYS A 8 6.24 2.50 -7.96
N GLN A 9 5.64 3.40 -8.70
CA GLN A 9 6.20 4.73 -8.92
C GLN A 9 6.32 5.49 -7.59
N GLN A 10 5.28 5.43 -6.76
CA GLN A 10 5.32 6.06 -5.46
C GLN A 10 6.33 5.39 -4.53
N TYR A 11 6.44 4.07 -4.63
CA TYR A 11 7.45 3.33 -3.86
C TYR A 11 8.85 3.77 -4.22
N ASP A 12 9.14 3.84 -5.53
CA ASP A 12 10.47 4.24 -6.00
C ASP A 12 10.81 5.67 -5.57
N TYR A 13 9.84 6.56 -5.64
CA TYR A 13 10.04 7.95 -5.21
C TYR A 13 10.41 8.01 -3.74
N ASN A 14 9.68 7.30 -2.88
CA ASN A 14 9.90 7.35 -1.44
C ASN A 14 11.14 6.60 -1.00
N SER A 15 11.54 5.55 -1.74
CA SER A 15 12.70 4.75 -1.36
C SER A 15 14.02 5.46 -1.58
N LYS A 16 14.03 6.54 -2.35
CA LYS A 16 15.24 7.33 -2.60
C LYS A 16 15.58 8.27 -1.47
N GLY A 17 14.61 8.59 -0.61
CA GLY A 17 14.81 9.50 0.50
C GLY A 17 15.03 8.78 1.82
N THR A 18 15.42 9.54 2.83
CA THR A 18 15.55 9.03 4.19
C THR A 18 14.23 9.04 4.93
N PHE A 19 13.26 9.80 4.45
CA PHE A 19 11.96 9.94 5.09
C PHE A 19 10.85 9.54 4.13
N CYS A 20 9.82 8.91 4.66
CA CYS A 20 8.63 8.59 3.90
C CYS A 20 7.77 9.84 3.75
N ASN A 21 7.47 10.21 2.50
CA ASN A 21 6.57 11.34 2.24
C ASN A 21 5.14 10.81 2.23
N CYS A 22 4.39 11.07 3.30
CA CYS A 22 3.03 10.55 3.46
C CYS A 22 2.08 11.01 2.37
N ASN A 23 2.32 12.18 1.78
CA ASN A 23 1.45 12.68 0.71
C ASN A 23 1.66 11.96 -0.61
N LYS A 24 2.82 11.35 -0.79
CA LYS A 24 3.17 10.59 -2.00
C LYS A 24 3.53 9.15 -1.66
N CYS A 25 2.96 8.64 -0.59
CA CYS A 25 3.26 7.30 -0.12
C CYS A 25 2.44 6.26 -0.87
N PRO A 26 3.04 5.14 -1.31
CA PRO A 26 2.28 4.08 -1.97
C PRO A 26 1.20 3.50 -1.07
N CYS A 27 1.42 3.48 0.25
CA CYS A 27 0.41 3.01 1.18
C CYS A 27 -0.84 3.87 1.14
N LYS A 28 -0.67 5.19 1.04
CA LYS A 28 -1.81 6.10 0.97
C LYS A 28 -2.62 5.88 -0.31
N VAL A 29 -1.94 5.70 -1.44
CA VAL A 29 -2.61 5.42 -2.70
C VAL A 29 -3.40 4.12 -2.60
N LEU A 30 -2.79 3.07 -2.07
CA LEU A 30 -3.45 1.79 -1.88
C LEU A 30 -4.67 1.91 -0.98
N ARG A 31 -4.50 2.53 0.19
CA ARG A 31 -5.57 2.65 1.17
C ARG A 31 -6.76 3.45 0.63
N ASN A 32 -6.47 4.54 -0.07
CA ASN A 32 -7.54 5.37 -0.62
C ASN A 32 -8.27 4.68 -1.77
N THR A 33 -7.62 3.72 -2.42
CA THR A 33 -8.26 2.96 -3.50
C THR A 33 -9.15 1.85 -2.93
N VAL A 34 -8.68 1.19 -1.87
CA VAL A 34 -9.38 0.02 -1.32
C VAL A 34 -10.51 0.42 -0.38
N PHE A 35 -10.31 1.46 0.42
CA PHE A 35 -11.31 1.88 1.40
C PHE A 35 -12.22 2.96 0.82
N ASP A 36 -13.51 2.79 1.06
CA ASP A 36 -14.52 3.76 0.66
C ASP A 36 -14.31 5.08 1.41
N SER A 37 -14.51 6.20 0.71
CA SER A 37 -14.42 7.52 1.32
C SER A 37 -15.44 7.73 2.44
N ASN A 38 -16.53 6.98 2.42
CA ASN A 38 -17.57 7.03 3.45
C ASN A 38 -17.30 6.08 4.60
N SER A 39 -16.27 5.25 4.50
CA SER A 39 -15.89 4.34 5.56
C SER A 39 -15.22 5.09 6.70
N GLU A 40 -15.35 4.56 7.90
CA GLU A 40 -14.58 5.07 9.02
C GLU A 40 -13.11 4.76 8.78
N ARG A 41 -12.31 5.80 8.66
CA ARG A 41 -10.89 5.66 8.33
C ARG A 41 -10.05 5.58 9.60
N ARG A 42 -9.01 4.78 9.53
CA ARG A 42 -8.06 4.60 10.63
C ARG A 42 -6.68 5.09 10.16
N GLY A 43 -5.68 5.00 11.04
CA GLY A 43 -4.34 5.41 10.68
C GLY A 43 -3.68 4.45 9.69
N CYS A 44 -2.57 4.90 9.10
CA CYS A 44 -1.87 4.13 8.09
C CYS A 44 -1.53 2.72 8.56
N ARG A 45 -0.91 2.61 9.74
CA ARG A 45 -0.48 1.31 10.25
C ARG A 45 -1.66 0.36 10.45
N ALA A 46 -2.74 0.84 11.06
CA ALA A 46 -3.90 0.01 11.32
C ALA A 46 -4.52 -0.50 10.01
N GLU A 47 -4.63 0.36 9.03
CA GLU A 47 -5.21 -0.02 7.74
C GLU A 47 -4.29 -0.97 6.98
N MET A 48 -2.97 -0.76 7.06
CA MET A 48 -2.02 -1.67 6.40
C MET A 48 -2.00 -3.04 7.05
N VAL A 49 -2.11 -3.11 8.37
CA VAL A 49 -2.23 -4.39 9.07
C VAL A 49 -3.47 -5.14 8.60
N TYR A 50 -4.59 -4.45 8.55
CA TYR A 50 -5.85 -5.05 8.07
C TYR A 50 -5.70 -5.57 6.64
N LEU A 51 -5.10 -4.78 5.76
CA LEU A 51 -4.94 -5.17 4.36
C LEU A 51 -3.98 -6.34 4.20
N ALA A 52 -2.89 -6.36 4.97
CA ALA A 52 -1.96 -7.48 4.94
C ALA A 52 -2.66 -8.79 5.31
N ASP A 53 -3.48 -8.76 6.35
CA ASP A 53 -4.25 -9.93 6.76
C ASP A 53 -5.26 -10.34 5.69
N LYS A 54 -5.96 -9.35 5.13
CA LYS A 54 -6.99 -9.60 4.11
C LYS A 54 -6.40 -10.27 2.88
N TYR A 55 -5.22 -9.86 2.46
CA TYR A 55 -4.57 -10.42 1.27
C TYR A 55 -3.59 -11.53 1.58
N ASN A 56 -3.62 -12.02 2.82
CA ASN A 56 -2.79 -13.15 3.26
C ASN A 56 -1.30 -12.89 3.05
N ILE A 57 -0.86 -11.69 3.42
CA ILE A 57 0.54 -11.29 3.36
C ILE A 57 1.05 -11.21 4.80
N ARG A 58 2.30 -11.66 4.99
CA ARG A 58 2.92 -11.60 6.31
C ARG A 58 2.90 -10.16 6.82
N ASN A 59 2.34 -10.00 8.02
CA ASN A 59 2.21 -8.70 8.65
C ASN A 59 3.55 -8.27 9.26
N ASN A 60 4.30 -7.48 8.51
CA ASN A 60 5.59 -6.95 8.95
C ASN A 60 5.54 -5.43 8.82
N THR A 61 4.83 -4.78 9.75
CA THR A 61 4.55 -3.36 9.68
C THR A 61 5.31 -2.57 10.74
N HIS A 62 6.60 -2.84 10.88
CA HIS A 62 7.43 -2.20 11.89
C HIS A 62 7.85 -0.77 11.52
N SER A 63 7.86 -0.44 10.25
CA SER A 63 8.27 0.88 9.78
C SER A 63 7.47 1.26 8.54
N CYS A 64 7.57 2.53 8.14
CA CYS A 64 6.94 2.99 6.91
C CYS A 64 7.48 2.25 5.69
N LYS A 65 8.78 1.94 5.69
CA LYS A 65 9.37 1.19 4.57
C LYS A 65 8.79 -0.22 4.46
N ASP A 66 8.57 -0.85 5.60
CA ASP A 66 7.94 -2.18 5.61
C ASP A 66 6.53 -2.11 5.04
N CYS A 67 5.77 -1.09 5.43
CA CYS A 67 4.42 -0.90 4.90
C CYS A 67 4.42 -0.66 3.40
N MET A 68 5.41 0.07 2.88
CA MET A 68 5.52 0.31 1.45
C MET A 68 5.76 -0.99 0.68
N VAL A 69 6.59 -1.88 1.22
CA VAL A 69 6.82 -3.19 0.60
C VAL A 69 5.51 -3.99 0.57
N ILE A 70 4.76 -3.96 1.66
CA ILE A 70 3.47 -4.64 1.73
C ILE A 70 2.50 -4.07 0.69
N SER A 71 2.51 -2.75 0.50
CA SER A 71 1.61 -2.15 -0.49
C SER A 71 1.91 -2.63 -1.90
N LEU A 72 3.19 -2.83 -2.23
CA LEU A 72 3.57 -3.41 -3.53
C LEU A 72 3.04 -4.84 -3.67
N LYS A 73 3.17 -5.65 -2.63
CA LYS A 73 2.72 -7.03 -2.67
C LYS A 73 1.20 -7.11 -2.83
N ILE A 74 0.48 -6.25 -2.14
CA ILE A 74 -0.98 -6.19 -2.25
C ILE A 74 -1.39 -5.75 -3.64
N ALA A 75 -0.75 -4.72 -4.18
CA ALA A 75 -1.06 -4.24 -5.53
C ALA A 75 -0.85 -5.33 -6.57
N LYS A 76 0.22 -6.12 -6.43
CA LYS A 76 0.47 -7.26 -7.32
C LYS A 76 -0.66 -8.28 -7.24
N LYS A 77 -1.14 -8.57 -6.05
CA LYS A 77 -2.23 -9.54 -5.88
C LYS A 77 -3.53 -9.05 -6.50
N ILE A 78 -3.82 -7.76 -6.34
CA ILE A 78 -5.03 -7.17 -6.92
C ILE A 78 -4.99 -7.28 -8.45
N ILE A 79 -3.87 -6.93 -9.07
CA ILE A 79 -3.70 -7.01 -10.51
C ILE A 79 -3.69 -8.47 -10.98
N GLY A 80 -3.03 -9.35 -10.23
CA GLY A 80 -2.97 -10.76 -10.55
C GLY A 80 -4.35 -11.40 -10.62
N ILE A 81 -5.26 -10.99 -9.75
CA ILE A 81 -6.63 -11.49 -9.76
C ILE A 81 -7.33 -11.10 -11.06
N ASN A 82 -7.00 -9.93 -11.61
CA ASN A 82 -7.65 -9.41 -12.82
C ASN A 82 -7.00 -9.87 -14.11
N ARG A 83 -5.91 -10.63 -14.04
CA ARG A 83 -5.15 -11.03 -15.23
C ARG A 83 -5.51 -12.40 -15.78
N ILE A 84 -6.41 -13.04 -15.18
CA ILE A 84 -6.84 -14.38 -15.63
C ILE A 84 -7.75 -14.34 -16.85
#